data_3f17b58359e4e544465cc3336a128e3b
#
_entry.id   3f17b58359e4e544465cc3336a128e3b
#
_cell.length_a   1.000
_cell.length_b   1.000
_cell.length_c   1.000
_cell.angle_alpha   90.00
_cell.angle_beta   90.00
_cell.angle_gamma   90.00
#
_symmetry.space_group_name_H-M   'P 1'
#
loop_
_entity.id
_entity.type
_entity.pdbx_description
1 polymer ?
#
loop_
_entity_poly.entity_id
_entity_poly.type
_entity_poly.pdbx_seq_one_letter_code
_entity_poly.pdbx_strand_id
1 'polypeptide(L)'
;MLYNILLPYASQWHIANLMTYITFRSGMAILSSLLISFLIGSKIILKLRTLQKRGQPIREDGPDTHFAKAGTPTMGGLIIIGSILPSILLFSNLANPYVWIIVFVLITFGILGFLDDYTKVSKFNYRGITGKKKLFFQFAVSLIAFGGIKYYSLHSHATDLAVPFFKTLLIDLGYFYFPFAICVIIGSSNAVNLTDGLDGLAIGTVTIAASAFAIISYLVGNFTYANYLQIIYVPHVGELAVVCSAMVGSGLGFLWYNCKPAEVFMGDTGSLSLGAVIGTISVITKHEIVLAIIGGVFVIETVSVIIQVYYFKMTKGKRFFKMAPIHHHFEKKGWPETKVVIRFWILAIAFALIGLSSLKLR
;
A
#
# COMPACT_ATOMS: atom_id res chain seq x y z
N MET A 1 -3.23 -16.35 14.63
CA MET A 1 -2.82 -17.49 15.48
C MET A 1 -3.36 -17.32 16.88
N LEU A 2 -3.01 -16.30 17.63
CA LEU A 2 -3.57 -16.04 18.98
C LEU A 2 -5.10 -15.98 18.97
N TYR A 3 -5.69 -15.26 18.01
CA TYR A 3 -7.14 -15.23 17.84
C TYR A 3 -7.74 -16.64 17.77
N ASN A 4 -7.25 -17.48 16.85
CA ASN A 4 -7.81 -18.82 16.66
C ASN A 4 -7.58 -19.77 17.85
N ILE A 5 -6.48 -19.56 18.61
CA ILE A 5 -6.18 -20.36 19.82
C ILE A 5 -7.04 -19.90 20.99
N LEU A 6 -7.26 -18.60 21.17
CA LEU A 6 -7.98 -18.04 22.31
C LEU A 6 -9.49 -18.04 22.14
N LEU A 7 -9.99 -18.04 20.91
CA LEU A 7 -11.43 -17.99 20.60
C LEU A 7 -12.25 -19.07 21.34
N PRO A 8 -11.83 -20.34 21.44
CA PRO A 8 -12.59 -21.36 22.19
C PRO A 8 -12.75 -21.07 23.69
N TYR A 9 -11.86 -20.23 24.25
CA TYR A 9 -11.84 -19.87 25.67
C TYR A 9 -12.52 -18.50 25.95
N ALA A 10 -13.14 -17.89 24.95
CA ALA A 10 -13.73 -16.54 25.06
C ALA A 10 -14.83 -16.44 26.14
N SER A 11 -15.56 -17.51 26.41
CA SER A 11 -16.57 -17.57 27.48
C SER A 11 -15.99 -17.71 28.88
N GLN A 12 -14.75 -18.14 29.01
CA GLN A 12 -14.10 -18.45 30.29
C GLN A 12 -13.11 -17.39 30.73
N TRP A 13 -12.41 -16.75 29.79
CA TRP A 13 -11.32 -15.81 30.06
C TRP A 13 -11.62 -14.43 29.46
N HIS A 14 -11.59 -13.37 30.28
CA HIS A 14 -11.81 -12.01 29.83
C HIS A 14 -10.85 -11.57 28.70
N ILE A 15 -9.59 -11.97 28.79
CA ILE A 15 -8.58 -11.64 27.74
C ILE A 15 -8.94 -12.36 26.43
N ALA A 16 -9.39 -13.61 26.48
CA ALA A 16 -9.82 -14.35 25.31
C ALA A 16 -11.09 -13.72 24.68
N ASN A 17 -12.00 -13.21 25.51
CA ASN A 17 -13.18 -12.50 25.03
C ASN A 17 -12.80 -11.18 24.30
N LEU A 18 -11.78 -10.45 24.74
CA LEU A 18 -11.31 -9.24 24.03
C LEU A 18 -10.85 -9.55 22.60
N MET A 19 -10.32 -10.75 22.33
CA MET A 19 -9.93 -11.17 20.99
C MET A 19 -11.10 -11.34 20.02
N THR A 20 -12.34 -11.42 20.50
CA THR A 20 -13.52 -11.49 19.63
C THR A 20 -13.79 -10.14 18.93
N TYR A 21 -13.34 -9.02 19.52
CA TYR A 21 -13.56 -7.70 18.99
C TYR A 21 -12.48 -7.31 17.95
N ILE A 22 -12.92 -7.01 16.72
CA ILE A 22 -12.04 -6.56 15.63
C ILE A 22 -11.27 -5.30 16.04
N THR A 23 -11.89 -4.36 16.73
CA THR A 23 -11.28 -3.11 17.19
C THR A 23 -10.10 -3.36 18.13
N PHE A 24 -10.26 -4.27 19.10
CA PHE A 24 -9.15 -4.66 19.99
C PHE A 24 -8.00 -5.31 19.20
N ARG A 25 -8.31 -6.26 18.32
CA ARG A 25 -7.29 -6.92 17.48
C ARG A 25 -6.59 -5.95 16.54
N SER A 26 -7.31 -4.97 16.01
CA SER A 26 -6.74 -3.89 15.19
C SER A 26 -5.74 -3.05 15.99
N GLY A 27 -6.08 -2.64 17.22
CA GLY A 27 -5.16 -1.95 18.11
C GLY A 27 -3.91 -2.76 18.43
N MET A 28 -4.09 -4.06 18.75
CA MET A 28 -2.97 -4.97 19.01
C MET A 28 -2.11 -5.22 17.76
N ALA A 29 -2.72 -5.24 16.56
CA ALA A 29 -1.99 -5.37 15.31
C ALA A 29 -1.12 -4.14 15.01
N ILE A 30 -1.61 -2.91 15.30
CA ILE A 30 -0.80 -1.68 15.20
C ILE A 30 0.40 -1.78 16.15
N LEU A 31 0.15 -2.05 17.43
CA LEU A 31 1.20 -2.08 18.44
C LEU A 31 2.25 -3.17 18.15
N SER A 32 1.82 -4.38 17.80
CA SER A 32 2.73 -5.48 17.54
C SER A 32 3.58 -5.22 16.29
N SER A 33 3.01 -4.76 15.19
CA SER A 33 3.78 -4.47 13.98
C SER A 33 4.75 -3.32 14.18
N LEU A 34 4.38 -2.27 14.93
CA LEU A 34 5.26 -1.18 15.33
C LEU A 34 6.44 -1.70 16.15
N LEU A 35 6.16 -2.48 17.21
CA LEU A 35 7.21 -3.04 18.07
C LEU A 35 8.14 -3.99 17.31
N ILE A 36 7.58 -4.87 16.49
CA ILE A 36 8.39 -5.78 15.66
C ILE A 36 9.28 -4.97 14.71
N SER A 37 8.75 -3.91 14.09
CA SER A 37 9.54 -3.04 13.21
C SER A 37 10.73 -2.44 13.94
N PHE A 38 10.57 -1.97 15.19
CA PHE A 38 11.68 -1.48 16.00
C PHE A 38 12.69 -2.58 16.37
N LEU A 39 12.22 -3.77 16.72
CA LEU A 39 13.08 -4.89 17.13
C LEU A 39 13.95 -5.41 15.97
N ILE A 40 13.39 -5.47 14.75
CA ILE A 40 14.10 -6.02 13.59
C ILE A 40 14.79 -4.95 12.76
N GLY A 41 14.30 -3.69 12.79
CA GLY A 41 14.72 -2.62 11.91
C GLY A 41 16.22 -2.36 11.94
N SER A 42 16.77 -2.04 13.11
CA SER A 42 18.20 -1.77 13.27
C SER A 42 19.08 -2.95 12.82
N LYS A 43 18.67 -4.18 13.11
CA LYS A 43 19.41 -5.40 12.71
C LYS A 43 19.41 -5.58 11.19
N ILE A 44 18.26 -5.37 10.54
CA ILE A 44 18.13 -5.47 9.09
C ILE A 44 18.95 -4.35 8.42
N ILE A 45 18.87 -3.11 8.90
CA ILE A 45 19.63 -1.97 8.36
C ILE A 45 21.15 -2.24 8.44
N LEU A 46 21.65 -2.72 9.58
CA LEU A 46 23.06 -3.08 9.72
C LEU A 46 23.47 -4.17 8.71
N LYS A 47 22.64 -5.22 8.55
CA LYS A 47 22.90 -6.28 7.59
C LYS A 47 22.86 -5.76 6.14
N LEU A 48 21.91 -4.90 5.80
CA LEU A 48 21.83 -4.28 4.48
C LEU A 48 23.04 -3.38 4.20
N ARG A 49 23.51 -2.58 5.16
CA ARG A 49 24.71 -1.75 5.02
C ARG A 49 25.96 -2.59 4.76
N THR A 50 26.11 -3.74 5.42
CA THR A 50 27.26 -4.63 5.18
C THR A 50 27.21 -5.30 3.82
N LEU A 51 26.01 -5.68 3.33
CA LEU A 51 25.83 -6.31 2.02
C LEU A 51 25.89 -5.29 0.87
N GLN A 52 25.41 -4.07 1.09
CA GLN A 52 25.30 -3.02 0.08
C GLN A 52 26.32 -1.90 0.33
N LYS A 53 27.61 -2.23 0.33
CA LYS A 53 28.72 -1.29 0.65
C LYS A 53 28.68 0.05 -0.10
N ARG A 54 28.08 0.09 -1.31
CA ARG A 54 27.95 1.30 -2.14
C ARG A 54 26.56 1.93 -2.05
N GLY A 55 25.59 1.32 -1.31
CA GLY A 55 24.20 1.75 -1.27
C GLY A 55 23.47 1.58 -2.60
N GLN A 56 22.33 2.26 -2.74
CA GLN A 56 21.54 2.27 -3.97
C GLN A 56 22.19 3.15 -5.03
N PRO A 57 22.25 2.69 -6.31
CA PRO A 57 22.73 3.53 -7.42
C PRO A 57 21.83 4.76 -7.59
N ILE A 58 22.43 5.95 -7.58
CA ILE A 58 21.71 7.23 -7.75
C ILE A 58 21.64 7.55 -9.23
N ARG A 59 20.51 8.10 -9.70
CA ARG A 59 20.34 8.57 -11.06
C ARG A 59 21.08 9.88 -11.27
N GLU A 60 21.87 9.98 -12.35
CA GLU A 60 22.65 11.18 -12.69
C GLU A 60 21.77 12.39 -13.05
N ASP A 61 20.54 12.16 -13.56
CA ASP A 61 19.60 13.21 -13.96
C ASP A 61 18.69 13.69 -12.80
N GLY A 62 18.91 13.17 -11.59
CA GLY A 62 18.15 13.49 -10.37
C GLY A 62 18.44 14.90 -9.83
N PRO A 63 17.74 15.33 -8.76
CA PRO A 63 18.11 16.52 -7.99
C PRO A 63 19.48 16.37 -7.32
N ASP A 64 20.26 17.47 -7.24
CA ASP A 64 21.60 17.46 -6.63
C ASP A 64 21.59 17.03 -5.16
N THR A 65 20.49 17.28 -4.45
CA THR A 65 20.26 16.86 -3.06
C THR A 65 20.32 15.34 -2.87
N HIS A 66 20.09 14.57 -3.93
CA HIS A 66 20.12 13.10 -3.86
C HIS A 66 21.53 12.53 -3.78
N PHE A 67 22.56 13.24 -4.26
CA PHE A 67 23.95 12.80 -4.12
C PHE A 67 24.40 12.72 -2.65
N ALA A 68 23.82 13.52 -1.76
CA ALA A 68 24.08 13.45 -0.33
C ALA A 68 23.55 12.14 0.32
N LYS A 69 22.65 11.41 -0.36
CA LYS A 69 22.08 10.13 0.10
C LYS A 69 22.91 8.90 -0.36
N ALA A 70 24.06 9.14 -0.98
CA ALA A 70 24.97 8.05 -1.42
C ALA A 70 25.34 7.17 -0.21
N GLY A 71 25.26 5.85 -0.40
CA GLY A 71 25.56 4.89 0.68
C GLY A 71 24.37 4.46 1.53
N THR A 72 23.21 5.09 1.41
CA THR A 72 21.99 4.61 2.08
C THR A 72 21.52 3.30 1.44
N PRO A 73 21.32 2.22 2.23
CA PRO A 73 20.85 0.95 1.70
C PRO A 73 19.39 1.01 1.26
N THR A 74 19.02 0.21 0.27
CA THR A 74 17.63 -0.06 -0.15
C THR A 74 17.12 -1.38 0.43
N MET A 75 15.93 -1.84 0.02
CA MET A 75 15.23 -3.04 0.51
C MET A 75 14.67 -2.91 1.93
N GLY A 76 14.38 -1.70 2.40
CA GLY A 76 13.71 -1.47 3.68
C GLY A 76 12.32 -2.10 3.78
N GLY A 77 11.71 -2.42 2.63
CA GLY A 77 10.48 -3.22 2.56
C GLY A 77 10.57 -4.56 3.30
N LEU A 78 11.77 -5.10 3.53
CA LEU A 78 11.96 -6.30 4.38
C LEU A 78 11.55 -6.05 5.83
N ILE A 79 11.78 -4.84 6.37
CA ILE A 79 11.33 -4.46 7.72
C ILE A 79 9.81 -4.40 7.74
N ILE A 80 9.21 -3.80 6.70
CA ILE A 80 7.77 -3.62 6.56
C ILE A 80 7.08 -4.99 6.49
N ILE A 81 7.45 -5.84 5.56
CA ILE A 81 6.86 -7.18 5.38
C ILE A 81 7.13 -8.05 6.61
N GLY A 82 8.35 -7.97 7.16
CA GLY A 82 8.77 -8.72 8.35
C GLY A 82 8.04 -8.32 9.63
N SER A 83 7.41 -7.15 9.69
CA SER A 83 6.57 -6.71 10.82
C SER A 83 5.07 -6.90 10.57
N ILE A 84 4.60 -6.74 9.33
CA ILE A 84 3.20 -6.95 8.96
C ILE A 84 2.82 -8.44 9.11
N LEU A 85 3.60 -9.36 8.54
CA LEU A 85 3.27 -10.77 8.49
C LEU A 85 3.06 -11.39 9.88
N PRO A 86 3.98 -11.27 10.86
CA PRO A 86 3.75 -11.81 12.19
C PRO A 86 2.52 -11.19 12.87
N SER A 87 2.27 -9.89 12.68
CA SER A 87 1.11 -9.22 13.26
C SER A 87 -0.21 -9.73 12.69
N ILE A 88 -0.29 -9.95 11.37
CA ILE A 88 -1.44 -10.60 10.73
C ILE A 88 -1.63 -12.01 11.29
N LEU A 89 -0.56 -12.81 11.33
CA LEU A 89 -0.64 -14.20 11.81
C LEU A 89 -1.08 -14.29 13.28
N LEU A 90 -0.70 -13.33 14.12
CA LEU A 90 -1.07 -13.29 15.52
C LEU A 90 -2.55 -12.89 15.71
N PHE A 91 -3.00 -11.83 15.06
CA PHE A 91 -4.25 -11.16 15.41
C PHE A 91 -5.40 -11.34 14.42
N SER A 92 -5.13 -11.72 13.15
CA SER A 92 -6.21 -11.97 12.20
C SER A 92 -6.83 -13.36 12.39
N ASN A 93 -8.08 -13.48 11.94
CA ASN A 93 -8.74 -14.77 11.79
C ASN A 93 -8.16 -15.52 10.59
N LEU A 94 -7.33 -16.53 10.86
CA LEU A 94 -6.67 -17.32 9.81
C LEU A 94 -7.61 -18.28 9.07
N ALA A 95 -8.85 -18.45 9.52
CA ALA A 95 -9.86 -19.19 8.76
C ALA A 95 -10.48 -18.31 7.64
N ASN A 96 -10.20 -17.01 7.63
CA ASN A 96 -10.72 -16.09 6.64
C ASN A 96 -9.88 -16.13 5.34
N PRO A 97 -10.46 -16.49 4.18
CA PRO A 97 -9.72 -16.59 2.93
C PRO A 97 -9.17 -15.25 2.43
N TYR A 98 -9.85 -14.13 2.68
CA TYR A 98 -9.37 -12.81 2.28
C TYR A 98 -8.03 -12.44 2.93
N VAL A 99 -7.79 -12.87 4.18
CA VAL A 99 -6.50 -12.68 4.86
C VAL A 99 -5.38 -13.36 4.07
N TRP A 100 -5.61 -14.60 3.62
CA TRP A 100 -4.59 -15.33 2.86
C TRP A 100 -4.37 -14.79 1.46
N ILE A 101 -5.40 -14.26 0.81
CA ILE A 101 -5.25 -13.55 -0.47
C ILE A 101 -4.34 -12.32 -0.29
N ILE A 102 -4.55 -11.54 0.77
CA ILE A 102 -3.70 -10.38 1.07
C ILE A 102 -2.27 -10.81 1.42
N VAL A 103 -2.09 -11.84 2.23
CA VAL A 103 -0.76 -12.39 2.55
C VAL A 103 -0.04 -12.86 1.29
N PHE A 104 -0.74 -13.56 0.39
CA PHE A 104 -0.22 -13.99 -0.90
C PHE A 104 0.25 -12.78 -1.75
N VAL A 105 -0.58 -11.75 -1.88
CA VAL A 105 -0.23 -10.53 -2.63
C VAL A 105 0.96 -9.81 -1.99
N LEU A 106 0.96 -9.64 -0.66
CA LEU A 106 2.05 -8.98 0.07
C LEU A 106 3.39 -9.68 -0.18
N ILE A 107 3.43 -11.00 -0.05
CA ILE A 107 4.65 -11.79 -0.22
C ILE A 107 5.12 -11.79 -1.68
N THR A 108 4.21 -12.06 -2.62
CA THR A 108 4.60 -12.24 -4.04
C THR A 108 5.03 -10.93 -4.68
N PHE A 109 4.34 -9.81 -4.42
CA PHE A 109 4.80 -8.49 -4.85
C PHE A 109 6.06 -8.04 -4.10
N GLY A 110 6.20 -8.43 -2.82
CA GLY A 110 7.43 -8.22 -2.07
C GLY A 110 8.63 -8.96 -2.65
N ILE A 111 8.46 -10.22 -3.07
CA ILE A 111 9.51 -11.00 -3.75
C ILE A 111 9.87 -10.34 -5.09
N LEU A 112 8.89 -9.91 -5.89
CA LEU A 112 9.15 -9.21 -7.14
C LEU A 112 9.98 -7.94 -6.91
N GLY A 113 9.59 -7.13 -5.93
CA GLY A 113 10.32 -5.92 -5.55
C GLY A 113 11.73 -6.22 -5.04
N PHE A 114 11.86 -7.25 -4.20
CA PHE A 114 13.16 -7.69 -3.69
C PHE A 114 14.11 -8.11 -4.83
N LEU A 115 13.63 -8.88 -5.79
CA LEU A 115 14.42 -9.30 -6.96
C LEU A 115 14.82 -8.10 -7.83
N ASP A 116 13.95 -7.09 -7.95
CA ASP A 116 14.26 -5.85 -8.67
C ASP A 116 15.35 -5.05 -7.94
N ASP A 117 15.18 -4.81 -6.65
CA ASP A 117 16.15 -4.11 -5.81
C ASP A 117 17.49 -4.86 -5.76
N TYR A 118 17.46 -6.19 -5.59
CA TYR A 118 18.67 -7.04 -5.61
C TYR A 118 19.42 -6.93 -6.95
N THR A 119 18.69 -6.92 -8.06
CA THR A 119 19.29 -6.78 -9.39
C THR A 119 19.94 -5.41 -9.56
N LYS A 120 19.32 -4.33 -9.03
CA LYS A 120 19.88 -2.97 -9.06
C LYS A 120 21.17 -2.88 -8.25
N VAL A 121 21.19 -3.44 -7.04
CA VAL A 121 22.34 -3.40 -6.14
C VAL A 121 23.48 -4.30 -6.65
N SER A 122 23.19 -5.55 -7.04
CA SER A 122 24.20 -6.52 -7.46
C SER A 122 24.92 -6.13 -8.76
N LYS A 123 24.18 -5.55 -9.72
CA LYS A 123 24.73 -5.07 -11.00
C LYS A 123 25.16 -3.61 -10.96
N PHE A 124 24.98 -2.94 -9.83
CA PHE A 124 25.20 -1.50 -9.68
C PHE A 124 24.56 -0.69 -10.85
N ASN A 125 23.33 -1.06 -11.20
CA ASN A 125 22.60 -0.47 -12.32
C ASN A 125 21.17 -0.10 -11.89
N TYR A 126 20.77 1.14 -12.14
CA TYR A 126 19.44 1.65 -11.77
C TYR A 126 18.27 1.00 -12.53
N ARG A 127 18.51 0.25 -13.61
CA ARG A 127 17.45 -0.28 -14.48
C ARG A 127 16.68 -1.48 -13.90
N GLY A 128 17.30 -2.28 -13.00
CA GLY A 128 16.63 -3.44 -12.38
C GLY A 128 16.08 -4.47 -13.39
N ILE A 129 14.94 -5.05 -13.06
CA ILE A 129 14.20 -5.98 -13.93
C ILE A 129 13.50 -5.20 -15.05
N THR A 130 13.47 -5.76 -16.26
CA THR A 130 12.79 -5.10 -17.39
C THR A 130 11.30 -4.90 -17.12
N GLY A 131 10.76 -3.73 -17.47
CA GLY A 131 9.35 -3.38 -17.20
C GLY A 131 8.35 -4.40 -17.73
N LYS A 132 8.61 -5.01 -18.92
CA LYS A 132 7.74 -6.06 -19.48
C LYS A 132 7.65 -7.30 -18.57
N LYS A 133 8.79 -7.77 -18.03
CA LYS A 133 8.82 -8.92 -17.11
C LYS A 133 8.14 -8.59 -15.80
N LYS A 134 8.35 -7.36 -15.27
CA LYS A 134 7.72 -6.86 -14.07
C LYS A 134 6.19 -6.83 -14.22
N LEU A 135 5.68 -6.24 -15.29
CA LEU A 135 4.24 -6.19 -15.58
C LEU A 135 3.63 -7.59 -15.78
N PHE A 136 4.33 -8.49 -16.47
CA PHE A 136 3.86 -9.87 -16.65
C PHE A 136 3.68 -10.59 -15.31
N PHE A 137 4.67 -10.47 -14.42
CA PHE A 137 4.58 -11.07 -13.08
C PHE A 137 3.45 -10.45 -12.25
N GLN A 138 3.34 -9.11 -12.24
CA GLN A 138 2.24 -8.40 -11.56
C GLN A 138 0.89 -8.85 -12.09
N PHE A 139 0.73 -9.01 -13.41
CA PHE A 139 -0.50 -9.50 -14.03
C PHE A 139 -0.83 -10.93 -13.57
N ALA A 140 0.14 -11.85 -13.62
CA ALA A 140 -0.08 -13.24 -13.21
C ALA A 140 -0.50 -13.35 -11.73
N VAL A 141 0.16 -12.61 -10.84
CA VAL A 141 -0.18 -12.60 -9.41
C VAL A 141 -1.56 -11.96 -9.17
N SER A 142 -1.86 -10.84 -9.84
CA SER A 142 -3.16 -10.17 -9.73
C SER A 142 -4.31 -11.03 -10.27
N LEU A 143 -4.05 -11.82 -11.32
CA LEU A 143 -4.98 -12.79 -11.88
C LEU A 143 -5.34 -13.88 -10.85
N ILE A 144 -4.33 -14.45 -10.18
CA ILE A 144 -4.54 -15.47 -9.15
C ILE A 144 -5.29 -14.87 -7.95
N ALA A 145 -4.88 -13.69 -7.50
CA ALA A 145 -5.54 -13.00 -6.40
C ALA A 145 -7.02 -12.71 -6.70
N PHE A 146 -7.30 -12.18 -7.90
CA PHE A 146 -8.69 -11.93 -8.33
C PHE A 146 -9.49 -13.22 -8.46
N GLY A 147 -8.89 -14.30 -8.98
CA GLY A 147 -9.53 -15.61 -9.03
C GLY A 147 -9.95 -16.10 -7.64
N GLY A 148 -9.07 -15.93 -6.64
CA GLY A 148 -9.38 -16.20 -5.25
C GLY A 148 -10.51 -15.31 -4.70
N ILE A 149 -10.47 -14.00 -4.97
CA ILE A 149 -11.53 -13.07 -4.57
C ILE A 149 -12.87 -13.51 -5.15
N LYS A 150 -12.94 -13.80 -6.44
CA LYS A 150 -14.15 -14.24 -7.12
C LYS A 150 -14.68 -15.56 -6.57
N TYR A 151 -13.82 -16.53 -6.29
CA TYR A 151 -14.20 -17.83 -5.75
C TYR A 151 -14.84 -17.74 -4.36
N TYR A 152 -14.34 -16.84 -3.51
CA TYR A 152 -14.87 -16.61 -2.15
C TYR A 152 -15.93 -15.52 -2.07
N SER A 153 -16.19 -14.80 -3.17
CA SER A 153 -17.21 -13.75 -3.22
C SER A 153 -18.60 -14.38 -3.27
N LEU A 154 -19.30 -14.34 -2.14
CA LEU A 154 -20.64 -14.93 -1.96
C LEU A 154 -21.78 -13.92 -2.19
N HIS A 155 -21.49 -12.70 -2.63
CA HIS A 155 -22.50 -11.64 -2.78
C HIS A 155 -22.87 -11.40 -4.24
N SER A 156 -24.12 -10.95 -4.46
CA SER A 156 -24.71 -10.68 -5.78
C SER A 156 -24.00 -9.54 -6.55
N HIS A 157 -23.26 -8.68 -5.86
CA HIS A 157 -22.59 -7.48 -6.41
C HIS A 157 -21.12 -7.73 -6.81
N ALA A 158 -20.76 -8.96 -7.18
CA ALA A 158 -19.36 -9.33 -7.44
C ALA A 158 -18.72 -8.54 -8.59
N THR A 159 -19.50 -8.13 -9.60
CA THR A 159 -19.06 -7.39 -10.80
C THR A 159 -19.47 -5.92 -10.79
N ASP A 160 -20.15 -5.45 -9.75
CA ASP A 160 -20.62 -4.08 -9.66
C ASP A 160 -19.47 -3.14 -9.24
N LEU A 161 -19.43 -2.00 -9.90
CA LEU A 161 -18.60 -0.86 -9.54
C LEU A 161 -19.45 0.16 -8.79
N ALA A 162 -19.09 0.43 -7.56
CA ALA A 162 -19.78 1.41 -6.73
C ALA A 162 -19.22 2.82 -7.00
N VAL A 163 -20.08 3.76 -7.38
CA VAL A 163 -19.68 5.14 -7.63
C VAL A 163 -19.86 5.97 -6.35
N PRO A 164 -18.78 6.58 -5.79
CA PRO A 164 -18.88 7.42 -4.60
C PRO A 164 -19.77 8.64 -4.87
N PHE A 165 -20.39 9.18 -3.81
CA PHE A 165 -21.32 10.32 -3.82
C PHE A 165 -22.69 10.06 -4.47
N PHE A 166 -22.92 8.95 -5.15
CA PHE A 166 -24.21 8.60 -5.76
C PHE A 166 -24.78 7.32 -5.13
N LYS A 167 -25.90 7.45 -4.38
CA LYS A 167 -26.49 6.37 -3.55
C LYS A 167 -26.86 5.11 -4.33
N THR A 168 -27.40 5.25 -5.51
CA THR A 168 -28.00 4.14 -6.29
C THR A 168 -27.21 3.78 -7.53
N LEU A 169 -26.09 4.48 -7.77
CA LEU A 169 -25.33 4.26 -8.99
C LEU A 169 -24.33 3.11 -8.79
N LEU A 170 -24.82 1.90 -9.06
CA LEU A 170 -24.01 0.71 -9.21
C LEU A 170 -23.93 0.40 -10.71
N ILE A 171 -22.73 0.31 -11.24
CA ILE A 171 -22.49 -0.01 -12.64
C ILE A 171 -22.03 -1.46 -12.71
N ASP A 172 -22.89 -2.35 -13.22
CA ASP A 172 -22.47 -3.71 -13.48
C ASP A 172 -21.53 -3.73 -14.70
N LEU A 173 -20.27 -3.99 -14.47
CA LEU A 173 -19.27 -4.12 -15.52
C LEU A 173 -19.23 -5.53 -16.13
N GLY A 174 -19.95 -6.50 -15.56
CA GLY A 174 -19.93 -7.87 -16.01
C GLY A 174 -18.50 -8.42 -16.18
N TYR A 175 -18.19 -8.95 -17.37
CA TYR A 175 -16.84 -9.48 -17.66
C TYR A 175 -15.74 -8.41 -17.67
N PHE A 176 -16.06 -7.13 -17.90
CA PHE A 176 -15.08 -6.04 -17.87
C PHE A 176 -14.57 -5.71 -16.46
N TYR A 177 -15.30 -6.13 -15.43
CA TYR A 177 -14.81 -5.97 -14.07
C TYR A 177 -13.48 -6.71 -13.81
N PHE A 178 -13.27 -7.83 -14.49
CA PHE A 178 -12.05 -8.62 -14.37
C PHE A 178 -10.78 -7.84 -14.77
N PRO A 179 -10.62 -7.33 -16.00
CA PRO A 179 -9.46 -6.54 -16.36
C PRO A 179 -9.38 -5.24 -15.56
N PHE A 180 -10.50 -4.64 -15.19
CA PHE A 180 -10.53 -3.45 -14.35
C PHE A 180 -9.90 -3.70 -12.97
N ALA A 181 -10.31 -4.75 -12.25
CA ALA A 181 -9.77 -5.11 -10.95
C ALA A 181 -8.25 -5.40 -11.01
N ILE A 182 -7.80 -6.11 -12.03
CA ILE A 182 -6.36 -6.33 -12.27
C ILE A 182 -5.63 -5.00 -12.48
N CYS A 183 -6.19 -4.09 -13.29
CA CYS A 183 -5.62 -2.77 -13.51
C CYS A 183 -5.55 -1.95 -12.21
N VAL A 184 -6.55 -2.05 -11.31
CA VAL A 184 -6.53 -1.40 -10.01
C VAL A 184 -5.37 -1.91 -9.16
N ILE A 185 -5.19 -3.24 -9.06
CA ILE A 185 -4.10 -3.84 -8.26
C ILE A 185 -2.73 -3.44 -8.80
N ILE A 186 -2.50 -3.59 -10.11
CA ILE A 186 -1.24 -3.24 -10.76
C ILE A 186 -1.00 -1.73 -10.72
N GLY A 187 -2.05 -0.96 -10.99
CA GLY A 187 -2.00 0.50 -11.00
C GLY A 187 -1.61 1.07 -9.65
N SER A 188 -2.26 0.62 -8.58
CA SER A 188 -1.94 1.06 -7.22
C SER A 188 -0.52 0.63 -6.79
N SER A 189 -0.09 -0.59 -7.14
CA SER A 189 1.27 -1.06 -6.89
C SER A 189 2.32 -0.13 -7.52
N ASN A 190 2.17 0.18 -8.81
CA ASN A 190 3.13 1.03 -9.51
C ASN A 190 2.99 2.51 -9.11
N ALA A 191 1.80 2.99 -8.74
CA ALA A 191 1.59 4.36 -8.30
C ALA A 191 2.29 4.64 -6.95
N VAL A 192 2.22 3.70 -6.00
CA VAL A 192 2.98 3.79 -4.74
C VAL A 192 4.49 3.73 -5.02
N ASN A 193 4.93 2.88 -5.95
CA ASN A 193 6.34 2.80 -6.33
C ASN A 193 6.85 4.10 -6.98
N LEU A 194 6.05 4.77 -7.81
CA LEU A 194 6.40 6.09 -8.35
C LEU A 194 6.47 7.19 -7.29
N THR A 195 5.72 7.05 -6.19
CA THR A 195 5.71 8.01 -5.09
C THR A 195 6.93 7.84 -4.16
N ASP A 196 7.64 6.69 -4.21
CA ASP A 196 8.81 6.39 -3.39
C ASP A 196 10.09 7.08 -3.90
N GLY A 197 10.04 8.40 -4.01
CA GLY A 197 11.17 9.22 -4.47
C GLY A 197 11.79 10.11 -3.39
N LEU A 198 11.10 10.35 -2.27
CA LEU A 198 11.55 11.17 -1.15
C LEU A 198 11.43 10.44 0.18
N ASP A 199 12.34 10.76 1.13
CA ASP A 199 12.38 10.15 2.46
C ASP A 199 11.05 10.35 3.20
N GLY A 200 10.37 9.25 3.55
CA GLY A 200 9.10 9.25 4.26
C GLY A 200 7.86 9.54 3.42
N LEU A 201 7.99 9.95 2.14
CA LEU A 201 6.83 10.34 1.33
C LEU A 201 5.88 9.17 1.09
N ALA A 202 6.37 8.09 0.49
CA ALA A 202 5.52 6.96 0.13
C ALA A 202 4.98 6.22 1.35
N ILE A 203 5.82 5.95 2.36
CA ILE A 203 5.34 5.23 3.55
C ILE A 203 4.32 6.03 4.35
N GLY A 204 4.49 7.36 4.46
CA GLY A 204 3.53 8.21 5.15
C GLY A 204 2.18 8.24 4.44
N THR A 205 2.16 8.43 3.11
CA THR A 205 0.92 8.43 2.33
C THR A 205 0.24 7.06 2.30
N VAL A 206 1.01 5.95 2.25
CA VAL A 206 0.49 4.57 2.39
C VAL A 206 -0.13 4.36 3.77
N THR A 207 0.51 4.81 4.84
CA THR A 207 -0.01 4.69 6.21
C THR A 207 -1.35 5.41 6.37
N ILE A 208 -1.48 6.61 5.79
CA ILE A 208 -2.74 7.37 5.78
C ILE A 208 -3.82 6.60 5.00
N ALA A 209 -3.51 6.10 3.80
CA ALA A 209 -4.45 5.32 2.99
C ALA A 209 -4.86 4.02 3.69
N ALA A 210 -3.91 3.29 4.30
CA ALA A 210 -4.19 2.09 5.08
C ALA A 210 -5.10 2.37 6.28
N SER A 211 -4.93 3.52 6.97
CA SER A 211 -5.81 3.94 8.07
C SER A 211 -7.25 4.15 7.58
N ALA A 212 -7.43 4.79 6.43
CA ALA A 212 -8.76 4.98 5.84
C ALA A 212 -9.38 3.63 5.44
N PHE A 213 -8.61 2.73 4.82
CA PHE A 213 -9.10 1.41 4.44
C PHE A 213 -9.33 0.48 5.64
N ALA A 214 -8.67 0.69 6.78
CA ALA A 214 -9.02 0.00 8.03
C ALA A 214 -10.45 0.33 8.46
N ILE A 215 -10.83 1.62 8.41
CA ILE A 215 -12.19 2.08 8.71
C ILE A 215 -13.18 1.53 7.69
N ILE A 216 -12.90 1.64 6.39
CA ILE A 216 -13.77 1.14 5.32
C ILE A 216 -14.01 -0.36 5.48
N SER A 217 -12.96 -1.16 5.68
CA SER A 217 -13.07 -2.61 5.84
C SER A 217 -13.92 -2.99 7.04
N TYR A 218 -13.78 -2.26 8.15
CA TYR A 218 -14.61 -2.47 9.35
C TYR A 218 -16.08 -2.18 9.08
N LEU A 219 -16.39 -1.05 8.42
CA LEU A 219 -17.77 -0.63 8.12
C LEU A 219 -18.43 -1.56 7.09
N VAL A 220 -17.74 -1.90 6.02
CA VAL A 220 -18.20 -2.80 4.95
C VAL A 220 -18.42 -4.22 5.46
N GLY A 221 -17.58 -4.67 6.38
CA GLY A 221 -17.67 -6.01 6.98
C GLY A 221 -18.72 -6.15 8.09
N ASN A 222 -19.39 -5.06 8.48
CA ASN A 222 -20.43 -5.07 9.50
C ASN A 222 -21.79 -4.77 8.88
N PHE A 223 -22.71 -5.73 8.95
CA PHE A 223 -24.05 -5.61 8.33
C PHE A 223 -24.83 -4.37 8.79
N THR A 224 -24.80 -4.08 10.09
CA THR A 224 -25.54 -2.93 10.66
C THR A 224 -25.00 -1.61 10.12
N TYR A 225 -23.67 -1.44 10.12
CA TYR A 225 -23.06 -0.21 9.61
C TYR A 225 -23.15 -0.10 8.08
N ALA A 226 -22.98 -1.19 7.36
CA ALA A 226 -23.11 -1.20 5.91
C ALA A 226 -24.54 -0.80 5.48
N ASN A 227 -25.55 -1.35 6.15
CA ASN A 227 -26.95 -1.01 5.89
C ASN A 227 -27.28 0.46 6.27
N TYR A 228 -26.79 0.93 7.42
CA TYR A 228 -26.98 2.33 7.85
C TYR A 228 -26.34 3.33 6.86
N LEU A 229 -25.15 3.00 6.35
CA LEU A 229 -24.44 3.83 5.39
C LEU A 229 -24.91 3.63 3.95
N GLN A 230 -25.73 2.60 3.70
CA GLN A 230 -26.21 2.20 2.37
C GLN A 230 -25.06 1.84 1.41
N ILE A 231 -24.01 1.21 1.94
CA ILE A 231 -22.88 0.68 1.17
C ILE A 231 -23.03 -0.83 0.97
N ILE A 232 -22.31 -1.42 0.01
CA ILE A 232 -22.33 -2.85 -0.25
C ILE A 232 -21.76 -3.58 0.98
N TYR A 233 -22.57 -4.44 1.60
CA TYR A 233 -22.08 -5.35 2.65
C TYR A 233 -21.30 -6.49 2.03
N VAL A 234 -20.08 -6.71 2.47
CA VAL A 234 -19.25 -7.84 2.06
C VAL A 234 -18.91 -8.69 3.29
N PRO A 235 -19.45 -9.90 3.39
CA PRO A 235 -19.21 -10.79 4.52
C PRO A 235 -17.72 -11.03 4.74
N HIS A 236 -17.31 -11.15 5.98
CA HIS A 236 -15.95 -11.47 6.43
C HIS A 236 -14.85 -10.43 6.12
N VAL A 237 -15.16 -9.35 5.40
CA VAL A 237 -14.18 -8.30 5.03
C VAL A 237 -13.71 -7.48 6.24
N GLY A 238 -14.47 -7.45 7.34
CA GLY A 238 -14.06 -6.78 8.57
C GLY A 238 -12.67 -7.20 9.10
N GLU A 239 -12.22 -8.42 8.79
CA GLU A 239 -10.86 -8.90 9.14
C GLU A 239 -9.74 -8.09 8.45
N LEU A 240 -10.02 -7.51 7.30
CA LEU A 240 -9.05 -6.66 6.60
C LEU A 240 -8.76 -5.36 7.37
N ALA A 241 -9.62 -4.96 8.32
CA ALA A 241 -9.31 -3.87 9.24
C ALA A 241 -8.09 -4.20 10.11
N VAL A 242 -7.94 -5.46 10.55
CA VAL A 242 -6.76 -5.92 11.31
C VAL A 242 -5.52 -5.90 10.43
N VAL A 243 -5.64 -6.31 9.16
CA VAL A 243 -4.54 -6.27 8.19
C VAL A 243 -4.08 -4.84 7.91
N CYS A 244 -5.03 -3.94 7.61
CA CYS A 244 -4.71 -2.51 7.41
C CYS A 244 -4.06 -1.90 8.67
N SER A 245 -4.53 -2.29 9.86
CA SER A 245 -3.96 -1.87 11.14
C SER A 245 -2.52 -2.34 11.31
N ALA A 246 -2.20 -3.58 10.92
CA ALA A 246 -0.82 -4.06 10.89
C ALA A 246 0.05 -3.25 9.90
N MET A 247 -0.50 -2.85 8.75
CA MET A 247 0.19 -1.96 7.82
C MET A 247 0.46 -0.58 8.42
N VAL A 248 -0.51 -0.02 9.16
CA VAL A 248 -0.34 1.26 9.85
C VAL A 248 0.79 1.21 10.87
N GLY A 249 0.79 0.21 11.75
CA GLY A 249 1.84 0.07 12.77
C GLY A 249 3.23 -0.17 12.16
N SER A 250 3.30 -1.02 11.13
CA SER A 250 4.54 -1.24 10.37
C SER A 250 5.01 0.01 9.65
N GLY A 251 4.08 0.76 9.03
CA GLY A 251 4.38 2.02 8.36
C GLY A 251 4.98 3.06 9.30
N LEU A 252 4.38 3.23 10.48
CA LEU A 252 4.91 4.12 11.52
C LEU A 252 6.28 3.66 12.02
N GLY A 253 6.46 2.35 12.25
CA GLY A 253 7.72 1.80 12.68
C GLY A 253 8.83 1.90 11.63
N PHE A 254 8.51 1.73 10.35
CA PHE A 254 9.45 1.94 9.26
C PHE A 254 9.77 3.43 9.07
N LEU A 255 8.79 4.32 9.21
CA LEU A 255 8.97 5.76 9.10
C LEU A 255 10.01 6.28 10.10
N TRP A 256 10.16 5.66 11.26
CA TRP A 256 11.20 5.98 12.24
C TRP A 256 12.61 5.95 11.64
N TYR A 257 12.86 5.00 10.73
CA TYR A 257 14.15 4.84 10.04
C TYR A 257 14.21 5.54 8.69
N ASN A 258 13.05 5.79 8.08
CA ASN A 258 12.95 6.35 6.72
C ASN A 258 12.66 7.86 6.71
N CYS A 259 12.44 8.50 7.89
CA CYS A 259 12.34 9.95 7.95
C CYS A 259 13.69 10.60 7.62
N LYS A 260 13.66 11.82 7.07
CA LYS A 260 14.88 12.52 6.63
C LYS A 260 15.79 12.94 7.81
N PRO A 261 17.10 12.61 7.80
CA PRO A 261 17.81 11.83 6.78
C PRO A 261 17.53 10.34 6.91
N ALA A 262 17.14 9.67 5.81
CA ALA A 262 16.77 8.27 5.86
C ALA A 262 17.97 7.34 6.12
N GLU A 263 17.81 6.42 7.06
CA GLU A 263 18.78 5.36 7.34
C GLU A 263 18.67 4.17 6.36
N VAL A 264 17.50 4.02 5.73
CA VAL A 264 17.18 2.97 4.75
C VAL A 264 16.07 3.43 3.83
N PHE A 265 16.17 3.12 2.53
CA PHE A 265 15.10 3.35 1.56
C PHE A 265 14.15 2.16 1.52
N MET A 266 12.85 2.44 1.29
CA MET A 266 11.83 1.41 1.21
C MET A 266 12.10 0.44 0.06
N GLY A 267 12.42 0.97 -1.10
CA GLY A 267 12.69 0.25 -2.33
C GLY A 267 11.43 -0.36 -2.96
N ASP A 268 11.63 -1.04 -4.09
CA ASP A 268 10.56 -1.74 -4.80
C ASP A 268 9.96 -2.86 -3.95
N THR A 269 10.74 -3.45 -3.02
CA THR A 269 10.31 -4.48 -2.07
C THR A 269 9.11 -4.02 -1.25
N GLY A 270 9.15 -2.80 -0.71
CA GLY A 270 8.07 -2.25 0.12
C GLY A 270 6.98 -1.57 -0.70
N SER A 271 7.36 -0.72 -1.65
CA SER A 271 6.42 0.11 -2.39
C SER A 271 5.47 -0.71 -3.26
N LEU A 272 5.98 -1.71 -4.00
CA LEU A 272 5.14 -2.57 -4.83
C LEU A 272 4.19 -3.42 -4.01
N SER A 273 4.67 -4.01 -2.92
CA SER A 273 3.86 -4.88 -2.06
C SER A 273 2.74 -4.11 -1.37
N LEU A 274 3.04 -2.96 -0.75
CA LEU A 274 2.05 -2.16 -0.06
C LEU A 274 0.99 -1.60 -1.01
N GLY A 275 1.40 -1.10 -2.18
CA GLY A 275 0.49 -0.60 -3.19
C GLY A 275 -0.44 -1.70 -3.72
N ALA A 276 0.09 -2.91 -4.00
CA ALA A 276 -0.71 -4.04 -4.43
C ALA A 276 -1.71 -4.50 -3.36
N VAL A 277 -1.31 -4.52 -2.09
CA VAL A 277 -2.19 -4.86 -0.96
C VAL A 277 -3.34 -3.87 -0.85
N ILE A 278 -3.10 -2.55 -0.88
CA ILE A 278 -4.17 -1.54 -0.83
C ILE A 278 -5.10 -1.68 -2.03
N GLY A 279 -4.56 -1.88 -3.24
CA GLY A 279 -5.36 -2.14 -4.44
C GLY A 279 -6.23 -3.39 -4.32
N THR A 280 -5.68 -4.47 -3.76
CA THR A 280 -6.44 -5.71 -3.53
C THR A 280 -7.53 -5.52 -2.48
N ILE A 281 -7.25 -4.80 -1.39
CA ILE A 281 -8.25 -4.47 -0.36
C ILE A 281 -9.39 -3.64 -0.96
N SER A 282 -9.10 -2.67 -1.83
CA SER A 282 -10.13 -1.85 -2.48
C SER A 282 -11.07 -2.67 -3.36
N VAL A 283 -10.52 -3.66 -4.09
CA VAL A 283 -11.30 -4.61 -4.91
C VAL A 283 -12.18 -5.50 -4.04
N ILE A 284 -11.64 -6.04 -2.92
CA ILE A 284 -12.41 -6.88 -2.00
C ILE A 284 -13.54 -6.08 -1.33
N THR A 285 -13.28 -4.85 -0.93
CA THR A 285 -14.24 -3.97 -0.26
C THR A 285 -15.20 -3.27 -1.22
N LYS A 286 -15.03 -3.40 -2.54
CA LYS A 286 -15.84 -2.69 -3.56
C LYS A 286 -15.70 -1.17 -3.49
N HIS A 287 -14.50 -0.70 -3.19
CA HIS A 287 -14.19 0.73 -3.02
C HIS A 287 -13.04 1.18 -3.94
N GLU A 288 -13.02 0.71 -5.20
CA GLU A 288 -11.95 0.96 -6.17
C GLU A 288 -11.86 2.44 -6.56
N ILE A 289 -13.00 3.09 -6.81
CA ILE A 289 -13.02 4.53 -7.12
C ILE A 289 -12.66 5.34 -5.85
N VAL A 290 -13.12 4.90 -4.68
CA VAL A 290 -12.74 5.54 -3.41
C VAL A 290 -11.24 5.44 -3.18
N LEU A 291 -10.58 4.33 -3.61
CA LEU A 291 -9.12 4.24 -3.58
C LEU A 291 -8.46 5.35 -4.41
N ALA A 292 -9.00 5.67 -5.59
CA ALA A 292 -8.45 6.75 -6.40
C ALA A 292 -8.56 8.12 -5.70
N ILE A 293 -9.59 8.31 -4.86
CA ILE A 293 -9.75 9.52 -4.05
C ILE A 293 -8.79 9.50 -2.86
N ILE A 294 -8.83 8.47 -2.02
CA ILE A 294 -7.95 8.31 -0.83
C ILE A 294 -6.49 8.35 -1.25
N GLY A 295 -6.17 7.64 -2.34
CA GLY A 295 -4.85 7.59 -2.95
C GLY A 295 -4.57 8.77 -3.89
N GLY A 296 -5.25 9.91 -3.75
CA GLY A 296 -5.14 11.05 -4.66
C GLY A 296 -3.72 11.55 -4.88
N VAL A 297 -2.86 11.44 -3.87
CA VAL A 297 -1.42 11.73 -4.01
C VAL A 297 -0.77 10.77 -5.00
N PHE A 298 -1.02 9.47 -4.90
CA PHE A 298 -0.48 8.46 -5.82
C PHE A 298 -0.99 8.67 -7.25
N VAL A 299 -2.26 9.07 -7.38
CA VAL A 299 -2.87 9.41 -8.67
C VAL A 299 -2.18 10.63 -9.28
N ILE A 300 -1.99 11.71 -8.52
CA ILE A 300 -1.31 12.94 -8.98
C ILE A 300 0.13 12.63 -9.41
N GLU A 301 0.87 11.85 -8.63
CA GLU A 301 2.23 11.41 -8.98
C GLU A 301 2.25 10.65 -10.31
N THR A 302 1.39 9.65 -10.45
CA THR A 302 1.30 8.82 -11.66
C THR A 302 0.87 9.64 -12.88
N VAL A 303 -0.17 10.45 -12.74
CA VAL A 303 -0.69 11.32 -13.83
C VAL A 303 0.39 12.31 -14.26
N SER A 304 1.17 12.86 -13.33
CA SER A 304 2.28 13.77 -13.67
C SER A 304 3.33 13.10 -14.57
N VAL A 305 3.63 11.82 -14.33
CA VAL A 305 4.54 11.03 -15.16
C VAL A 305 3.94 10.78 -16.54
N ILE A 306 2.66 10.40 -16.60
CA ILE A 306 1.94 10.14 -17.87
C ILE A 306 1.95 11.42 -18.73
N ILE A 307 1.57 12.56 -18.16
CA ILE A 307 1.58 13.87 -18.85
C ILE A 307 2.99 14.19 -19.35
N GLN A 308 4.00 14.05 -18.48
CA GLN A 308 5.39 14.34 -18.85
C GLN A 308 5.85 13.50 -20.03
N VAL A 309 5.61 12.19 -19.99
CA VAL A 309 6.06 11.25 -21.05
C VAL A 309 5.33 11.53 -22.36
N TYR A 310 4.02 11.74 -22.29
CA TYR A 310 3.22 12.05 -23.48
C TYR A 310 3.62 13.37 -24.13
N TYR A 311 3.71 14.44 -23.33
CA TYR A 311 4.13 15.76 -23.80
C TYR A 311 5.55 15.76 -24.37
N PHE A 312 6.50 15.07 -23.70
CA PHE A 312 7.88 14.95 -24.17
C PHE A 312 7.98 14.27 -25.55
N LYS A 313 7.19 13.21 -25.77
CA LYS A 313 7.10 12.52 -27.06
C LYS A 313 6.49 13.40 -28.15
N MET A 314 5.38 14.09 -27.85
CA MET A 314 4.69 14.97 -28.82
C MET A 314 5.54 16.16 -29.23
N THR A 315 6.25 16.75 -28.29
CA THR A 315 7.03 17.98 -28.51
C THR A 315 8.48 17.74 -28.86
N LYS A 316 8.86 16.48 -29.14
CA LYS A 316 10.22 16.06 -29.50
C LYS A 316 11.28 16.55 -28.49
N GLY A 317 11.02 16.41 -27.19
CA GLY A 317 11.99 16.64 -26.13
C GLY A 317 11.71 17.80 -25.16
N LYS A 318 10.60 18.54 -25.32
CA LYS A 318 10.24 19.59 -24.35
C LYS A 318 9.62 18.96 -23.09
N ARG A 319 9.93 19.51 -21.93
CA ARG A 319 9.38 19.06 -20.65
C ARG A 319 8.20 19.92 -20.26
N PHE A 320 7.09 19.30 -19.80
CA PHE A 320 5.93 19.99 -19.23
C PHE A 320 6.22 20.42 -17.79
N PHE A 321 6.63 19.44 -16.95
CA PHE A 321 7.15 19.69 -15.61
C PHE A 321 8.68 19.80 -15.66
N LYS A 322 9.30 20.52 -14.71
CA LYS A 322 10.77 20.54 -14.57
C LYS A 322 11.35 19.14 -14.45
N MET A 323 10.64 18.28 -13.70
CA MET A 323 10.92 16.84 -13.53
C MET A 323 9.63 16.13 -13.16
N ALA A 324 9.48 14.84 -13.48
CA ALA A 324 8.40 13.98 -13.03
C ALA A 324 9.01 12.73 -12.37
N PRO A 325 8.36 12.15 -11.35
CA PRO A 325 7.06 12.53 -10.75
C PRO A 325 7.03 13.94 -10.13
N ILE A 326 5.81 14.44 -9.77
CA ILE A 326 5.61 15.87 -9.45
C ILE A 326 6.33 16.34 -8.18
N HIS A 327 6.63 15.44 -7.22
CA HIS A 327 7.43 15.80 -6.05
C HIS A 327 8.81 16.36 -6.45
N HIS A 328 9.47 15.78 -7.46
CA HIS A 328 10.74 16.30 -7.98
C HIS A 328 10.60 17.67 -8.68
N HIS A 329 9.44 17.97 -9.26
CA HIS A 329 9.17 19.29 -9.80
C HIS A 329 9.25 20.37 -8.72
N PHE A 330 8.72 20.10 -7.51
CA PHE A 330 8.79 21.03 -6.39
C PHE A 330 10.21 21.15 -5.82
N GLU A 331 10.99 20.06 -5.76
CA GLU A 331 12.41 20.12 -5.41
C GLU A 331 13.20 21.00 -6.40
N LYS A 332 13.01 20.79 -7.71
CA LYS A 332 13.61 21.63 -8.76
C LYS A 332 13.11 23.10 -8.77
N LYS A 333 12.04 23.40 -8.02
CA LYS A 333 11.61 24.77 -7.69
C LYS A 333 12.27 25.35 -6.44
N GLY A 334 13.12 24.59 -5.76
CA GLY A 334 13.84 25.01 -4.57
C GLY A 334 13.10 24.76 -3.24
N TRP A 335 12.06 23.90 -3.24
CA TRP A 335 11.44 23.52 -1.97
C TRP A 335 12.30 22.48 -1.27
N PRO A 336 12.56 22.64 0.06
CA PRO A 336 13.21 21.60 0.84
C PRO A 336 12.39 20.30 0.83
N GLU A 337 13.04 19.15 0.78
CA GLU A 337 12.40 17.84 0.73
C GLU A 337 11.38 17.64 1.85
N THR A 338 11.72 17.99 3.10
CA THR A 338 10.80 17.89 4.25
C THR A 338 9.52 18.70 4.05
N LYS A 339 9.61 19.89 3.41
CA LYS A 339 8.45 20.73 3.10
C LYS A 339 7.55 20.05 2.06
N VAL A 340 8.12 19.40 1.04
CA VAL A 340 7.37 18.64 0.05
C VAL A 340 6.64 17.50 0.72
N VAL A 341 7.36 16.66 1.49
CA VAL A 341 6.81 15.47 2.17
C VAL A 341 5.64 15.85 3.10
N ILE A 342 5.83 16.83 3.99
CA ILE A 342 4.77 17.24 4.93
C ILE A 342 3.54 17.76 4.19
N ARG A 343 3.71 18.56 3.13
CA ARG A 343 2.58 19.08 2.34
C ARG A 343 1.83 17.96 1.63
N PHE A 344 2.53 16.97 1.11
CA PHE A 344 1.91 15.81 0.48
C PHE A 344 1.17 14.92 1.50
N TRP A 345 1.66 14.81 2.74
CA TRP A 345 0.92 14.15 3.82
C TRP A 345 -0.37 14.89 4.16
N ILE A 346 -0.32 16.24 4.24
CA ILE A 346 -1.52 17.05 4.47
C ILE A 346 -2.56 16.82 3.35
N LEU A 347 -2.11 16.78 2.10
CA LEU A 347 -2.98 16.47 0.96
C LEU A 347 -3.52 15.02 1.05
N ALA A 348 -2.69 14.04 1.43
CA ALA A 348 -3.13 12.66 1.61
C ALA A 348 -4.20 12.53 2.70
N ILE A 349 -4.04 13.26 3.83
CA ILE A 349 -5.06 13.30 4.88
C ILE A 349 -6.35 13.93 4.35
N ALA A 350 -6.27 15.04 3.62
CA ALA A 350 -7.44 15.68 3.02
C ALA A 350 -8.17 14.72 2.06
N PHE A 351 -7.46 14.05 1.18
CA PHE A 351 -8.02 13.05 0.27
C PHE A 351 -8.62 11.84 1.02
N ALA A 352 -7.98 11.37 2.09
CA ALA A 352 -8.53 10.32 2.93
C ALA A 352 -9.85 10.73 3.59
N LEU A 353 -9.94 11.96 4.11
CA LEU A 353 -11.17 12.50 4.68
C LEU A 353 -12.28 12.65 3.64
N ILE A 354 -11.95 13.13 2.42
CA ILE A 354 -12.91 13.20 1.30
C ILE A 354 -13.42 11.79 0.94
N GLY A 355 -12.51 10.82 0.83
CA GLY A 355 -12.88 9.43 0.53
C GLY A 355 -13.77 8.82 1.62
N LEU A 356 -13.45 9.04 2.91
CA LEU A 356 -14.29 8.57 4.02
C LEU A 356 -15.64 9.29 4.08
N SER A 357 -15.69 10.59 3.79
CA SER A 357 -16.96 11.34 3.77
C SER A 357 -17.90 10.84 2.67
N SER A 358 -17.36 10.31 1.57
CA SER A 358 -18.16 9.74 0.49
C SER A 358 -19.01 8.54 0.93
N LEU A 359 -18.63 7.84 2.01
CA LEU A 359 -19.36 6.68 2.53
C LEU A 359 -20.77 7.08 3.05
N LYS A 360 -20.93 8.28 3.62
CA LYS A 360 -22.21 8.76 4.14
C LYS A 360 -23.01 9.53 3.12
N LEU A 361 -22.37 10.12 2.12
CA LEU A 361 -23.03 10.89 1.06
C LEU A 361 -23.62 10.01 -0.06
N ARG A 362 -23.56 8.70 0.13
CA ARG A 362 -24.24 7.70 -0.72
C ARG A 362 -25.71 7.59 -0.46
#